data_cbdff1630aa0c2357315e986bd502aca
#
_entry.id   cbdff1630aa0c2357315e986bd502aca
#
_cell.length_a   1.000
_cell.length_b   1.000
_cell.length_c   1.000
_cell.angle_alpha   90.00
_cell.angle_beta   90.00
_cell.angle_gamma   90.00
#
_symmetry.space_group_name_H-M   'P 1'
#
loop_
_entity.id
_entity.type
_entity.pdbx_description
1 polymer ?
#
loop_
_entity_poly.entity_id
_entity_poly.type
_entity_poly.pdbx_seq_one_letter_code
_entity_poly.pdbx_strand_id
1 'polypeptide(L)'
;MRVLSLLMLLLGATTAFAHSDLEKPLFVALNGEDSGNCQDVSAACGSIAYALSNAGKGGVIRVTAGRYAIDSENTLFYLVSGVVDVRGGFDPVTGEASGAMTTLTGVPAEYRAELTARGFHVVADLKADATVTQAMLDKRESMLAGLKTAPCQSGQVNGLDCQGVDLLSHIPLGDFSADPGASADVWGYIDLNTGREYAFIGFDIGVAVVDVSDP
;
A
#
# COMPACT_ATOMS: atom_id res chain seq x y z
N MET A 1 -52.06 -43.38 -15.32
CA MET A 1 -50.62 -43.21 -15.14
C MET A 1 -50.27 -41.80 -15.56
N ARG A 2 -50.00 -40.89 -14.60
CA ARG A 2 -49.55 -39.54 -14.85
C ARG A 2 -48.06 -39.46 -14.47
N VAL A 3 -47.22 -39.25 -15.48
CA VAL A 3 -45.76 -39.04 -15.29
C VAL A 3 -45.55 -37.60 -14.95
N LEU A 4 -45.04 -37.33 -13.72
CA LEU A 4 -44.69 -36.02 -13.25
C LEU A 4 -43.21 -35.78 -13.60
N SER A 5 -42.95 -34.97 -14.62
CA SER A 5 -41.58 -34.54 -14.98
C SER A 5 -41.08 -33.48 -13.97
N LEU A 6 -40.12 -33.90 -13.17
CA LEU A 6 -39.42 -32.98 -12.22
C LEU A 6 -38.32 -32.22 -12.99
N LEU A 7 -38.58 -30.94 -13.28
CA LEU A 7 -37.61 -30.04 -13.91
C LEU A 7 -36.67 -29.53 -12.82
N MET A 8 -35.46 -30.08 -12.76
CA MET A 8 -34.40 -29.64 -11.83
C MET A 8 -33.77 -28.37 -12.37
N LEU A 9 -34.13 -27.19 -11.81
CA LEU A 9 -33.46 -25.94 -12.07
C LEU A 9 -32.11 -25.97 -11.38
N LEU A 10 -31.02 -26.15 -12.14
CA LEU A 10 -29.65 -25.87 -11.68
C LEU A 10 -29.48 -24.35 -11.58
N LEU A 11 -29.63 -23.79 -10.38
CA LEU A 11 -29.11 -22.45 -10.08
C LEU A 11 -27.58 -22.52 -10.08
N GLY A 12 -26.95 -22.09 -11.16
CA GLY A 12 -25.54 -21.82 -11.21
C GLY A 12 -25.24 -20.69 -10.24
N ALA A 13 -24.59 -20.99 -9.12
CA ALA A 13 -24.00 -19.98 -8.26
C ALA A 13 -22.84 -19.33 -9.04
N THR A 14 -23.10 -18.17 -9.65
CA THR A 14 -22.01 -17.29 -10.11
C THR A 14 -21.32 -16.77 -8.85
N THR A 15 -20.13 -17.29 -8.56
CA THR A 15 -19.23 -16.68 -7.59
C THR A 15 -18.90 -15.29 -8.12
N ALA A 16 -19.49 -14.27 -7.51
CA ALA A 16 -19.06 -12.90 -7.71
C ALA A 16 -17.66 -12.80 -7.12
N PHE A 17 -16.64 -12.80 -7.96
CA PHE A 17 -15.29 -12.39 -7.61
C PHE A 17 -15.33 -10.87 -7.44
N ALA A 18 -15.63 -10.40 -6.22
CA ALA A 18 -15.39 -9.04 -5.84
C ALA A 18 -13.87 -8.83 -5.81
N HIS A 19 -13.37 -7.95 -6.66
CA HIS A 19 -11.98 -7.50 -6.74
C HIS A 19 -10.92 -8.57 -7.01
N SER A 20 -10.98 -9.22 -8.17
CA SER A 20 -9.87 -9.98 -8.72
C SER A 20 -9.34 -9.42 -10.05
N ASP A 21 -9.41 -8.12 -10.26
CA ASP A 21 -8.41 -7.48 -11.09
C ASP A 21 -7.17 -7.36 -10.19
N LEU A 22 -6.37 -8.42 -10.16
CA LEU A 22 -4.98 -8.34 -9.73
C LEU A 22 -4.40 -7.20 -10.57
N GLU A 23 -4.23 -6.03 -9.97
CA GLU A 23 -3.58 -4.90 -10.63
C GLU A 23 -2.30 -5.43 -11.24
N LYS A 24 -2.12 -5.21 -12.54
CA LYS A 24 -0.90 -5.66 -13.21
C LYS A 24 0.28 -5.03 -12.47
N PRO A 25 1.35 -5.78 -12.23
CA PRO A 25 2.51 -5.23 -11.56
C PRO A 25 3.06 -4.06 -12.37
N LEU A 26 3.56 -3.04 -11.67
CA LEU A 26 4.32 -1.97 -12.27
C LEU A 26 5.79 -2.38 -12.35
N PHE A 27 6.48 -1.95 -13.39
CA PHE A 27 7.89 -2.26 -13.60
C PHE A 27 8.75 -1.02 -13.45
N VAL A 28 9.93 -1.18 -12.84
CA VAL A 28 10.96 -0.14 -12.73
C VAL A 28 12.25 -0.67 -13.35
N ALA A 29 12.84 0.08 -14.26
CA ALA A 29 14.09 -0.28 -14.92
C ALA A 29 14.99 0.96 -15.09
N LEU A 30 16.33 0.78 -15.09
CA LEU A 30 17.28 1.89 -15.23
C LEU A 30 17.16 2.67 -16.54
N ASN A 31 16.70 2.00 -17.59
CA ASN A 31 16.45 2.59 -18.92
C ASN A 31 14.97 2.96 -19.12
N GLY A 32 14.16 2.89 -18.06
CA GLY A 32 12.77 3.32 -18.08
C GLY A 32 12.62 4.84 -18.08
N GLU A 33 11.41 5.29 -18.34
CA GLU A 33 11.03 6.70 -18.26
C GLU A 33 9.93 6.90 -17.23
N ASP A 34 10.02 7.98 -16.45
CA ASP A 34 8.97 8.35 -15.50
C ASP A 34 7.77 8.95 -16.23
N SER A 35 7.08 8.08 -16.98
CA SER A 35 5.90 8.41 -17.79
C SER A 35 4.95 7.21 -17.90
N GLY A 36 3.67 7.46 -18.18
CA GLY A 36 2.68 6.41 -18.38
C GLY A 36 2.36 5.60 -17.13
N ASN A 37 1.85 4.38 -17.32
CA ASN A 37 1.36 3.52 -16.23
C ASN A 37 2.34 2.42 -15.80
N CYS A 38 3.49 2.29 -16.46
CA CYS A 38 4.56 1.33 -16.16
C CYS A 38 4.13 -0.16 -16.03
N GLN A 39 3.00 -0.56 -16.59
CA GLN A 39 2.45 -1.92 -16.51
C GLN A 39 3.05 -2.89 -17.54
N ASP A 40 3.99 -2.44 -18.33
CA ASP A 40 4.74 -3.25 -19.28
C ASP A 40 6.23 -3.08 -19.00
N VAL A 41 6.99 -4.17 -18.99
CA VAL A 41 8.43 -4.12 -18.74
C VAL A 41 9.18 -3.34 -19.85
N SER A 42 8.66 -3.33 -21.06
CA SER A 42 9.20 -2.55 -22.19
C SER A 42 8.93 -1.04 -22.08
N ALA A 43 7.99 -0.65 -21.23
CA ALA A 43 7.61 0.72 -20.90
C ALA A 43 7.70 0.97 -19.39
N ALA A 44 8.74 0.43 -18.76
CA ALA A 44 8.96 0.53 -17.32
C ALA A 44 9.19 1.98 -16.88
N CYS A 45 8.86 2.29 -15.63
CA CYS A 45 9.25 3.54 -14.97
C CYS A 45 10.77 3.62 -14.80
N GLY A 46 11.33 4.82 -14.80
CA GLY A 46 12.75 5.07 -14.52
C GLY A 46 13.08 5.08 -13.04
N SER A 47 12.10 5.38 -12.17
CA SER A 47 12.32 5.48 -10.73
C SER A 47 11.28 4.73 -9.90
N ILE A 48 11.71 4.27 -8.70
CA ILE A 48 10.82 3.67 -7.71
C ILE A 48 9.79 4.71 -7.22
N ALA A 49 10.20 5.96 -7.05
CA ALA A 49 9.34 7.04 -6.60
C ALA A 49 8.15 7.26 -7.55
N TYR A 50 8.39 7.29 -8.86
CA TYR A 50 7.33 7.45 -9.83
C TYR A 50 6.41 6.22 -9.88
N ALA A 51 6.96 5.01 -9.81
CA ALA A 51 6.14 3.80 -9.75
C ALA A 51 5.24 3.77 -8.51
N LEU A 52 5.75 4.20 -7.35
CA LEU A 52 4.96 4.33 -6.12
C LEU A 52 3.82 5.34 -6.24
N SER A 53 4.02 6.45 -6.96
CA SER A 53 2.96 7.45 -7.18
C SER A 53 1.82 6.95 -8.09
N ASN A 54 2.07 5.90 -8.86
CA ASN A 54 1.10 5.25 -9.74
C ASN A 54 0.52 3.95 -9.16
N ALA A 55 1.08 3.44 -8.06
CA ALA A 55 0.61 2.22 -7.44
C ALA A 55 -0.60 2.50 -6.53
N GLY A 56 -1.65 1.71 -6.67
CA GLY A 56 -2.73 1.65 -5.70
C GLY A 56 -2.30 0.92 -4.42
N LYS A 57 -3.12 1.03 -3.36
CA LYS A 57 -2.95 0.26 -2.13
C LYS A 57 -3.00 -1.25 -2.45
N GLY A 58 -2.01 -2.00 -1.96
CA GLY A 58 -1.86 -3.42 -2.29
C GLY A 58 -1.27 -3.69 -3.68
N GLY A 59 -0.91 -2.65 -4.43
CA GLY A 59 -0.24 -2.79 -5.72
C GLY A 59 1.13 -3.44 -5.60
N VAL A 60 1.61 -4.01 -6.71
CA VAL A 60 2.90 -4.70 -6.79
C VAL A 60 3.84 -3.94 -7.72
N ILE A 61 5.06 -3.66 -7.26
CA ILE A 61 6.13 -3.06 -8.06
C ILE A 61 7.29 -4.05 -8.17
N ARG A 62 7.70 -4.34 -9.41
CA ARG A 62 8.83 -5.19 -9.76
C ARG A 62 10.00 -4.33 -10.23
N VAL A 63 11.07 -4.32 -9.44
CA VAL A 63 12.26 -3.54 -9.74
C VAL A 63 13.31 -4.44 -10.38
N THR A 64 13.75 -4.08 -11.59
CA THR A 64 14.70 -4.87 -12.35
C THR A 64 16.14 -4.67 -11.84
N ALA A 65 17.07 -5.47 -12.37
CA ALA A 65 18.50 -5.34 -12.06
C ALA A 65 19.00 -3.90 -12.28
N GLY A 66 19.74 -3.40 -11.30
CA GLY A 66 20.28 -2.05 -11.35
C GLY A 66 20.62 -1.47 -9.99
N ARG A 67 21.03 -0.20 -9.98
CA ARG A 67 21.28 0.55 -8.75
C ARG A 67 20.31 1.73 -8.68
N TYR A 68 19.53 1.78 -7.63
CA TYR A 68 18.49 2.80 -7.39
C TYR A 68 18.80 3.55 -6.10
N ALA A 69 18.79 4.88 -6.18
CA ALA A 69 18.94 5.74 -5.01
C ALA A 69 17.56 6.00 -4.40
N ILE A 70 17.49 5.93 -3.08
CA ILE A 70 16.33 6.32 -2.28
C ILE A 70 16.71 7.64 -1.60
N ASP A 71 16.12 8.73 -2.05
CA ASP A 71 16.48 10.10 -1.71
C ASP A 71 15.31 10.92 -1.16
N SER A 72 14.15 10.28 -0.94
CA SER A 72 13.00 10.93 -0.34
C SER A 72 12.37 10.10 0.78
N GLU A 73 11.83 10.78 1.78
CA GLU A 73 11.13 10.16 2.91
C GLU A 73 9.92 9.34 2.46
N ASN A 74 9.15 9.84 1.49
CA ASN A 74 7.98 9.15 0.98
C ASN A 74 8.36 7.84 0.29
N THR A 75 9.40 7.86 -0.56
CA THR A 75 9.88 6.65 -1.23
C THR A 75 10.37 5.63 -0.20
N LEU A 76 11.14 6.07 0.79
CA LEU A 76 11.62 5.20 1.87
C LEU A 76 10.46 4.62 2.69
N PHE A 77 9.49 5.46 3.06
CA PHE A 77 8.32 5.04 3.81
C PHE A 77 7.54 3.93 3.07
N TYR A 78 7.14 4.15 1.82
CA TYR A 78 6.39 3.15 1.07
C TYR A 78 7.20 1.89 0.76
N LEU A 79 8.50 2.03 0.60
CA LEU A 79 9.41 0.89 0.40
C LEU A 79 9.45 -0.04 1.62
N VAL A 80 9.35 0.50 2.85
CA VAL A 80 9.44 -0.29 4.09
C VAL A 80 8.10 -0.58 4.76
N SER A 81 7.03 0.17 4.47
CA SER A 81 5.72 0.03 5.13
C SER A 81 4.93 -1.20 4.71
N GLY A 82 5.20 -1.75 3.52
CA GLY A 82 4.42 -2.85 2.97
C GLY A 82 3.04 -2.46 2.41
N VAL A 83 2.68 -1.18 2.38
CA VAL A 83 1.43 -0.68 1.76
C VAL A 83 1.40 -0.99 0.27
N VAL A 84 2.57 -0.95 -0.39
CA VAL A 84 2.81 -1.40 -1.75
C VAL A 84 3.87 -2.50 -1.68
N ASP A 85 3.65 -3.63 -2.36
CA ASP A 85 4.61 -4.74 -2.39
C ASP A 85 5.72 -4.47 -3.40
N VAL A 86 6.80 -3.82 -2.96
CA VAL A 86 7.96 -3.50 -3.80
C VAL A 86 9.01 -4.60 -3.69
N ARG A 87 9.35 -5.23 -4.81
CA ARG A 87 10.32 -6.34 -4.87
C ARG A 87 11.40 -6.10 -5.91
N GLY A 88 12.63 -6.49 -5.57
CA GLY A 88 13.78 -6.52 -6.47
C GLY A 88 14.02 -7.90 -7.07
N GLY A 89 15.03 -8.01 -7.95
CA GLY A 89 15.49 -9.28 -8.51
C GLY A 89 14.80 -9.70 -9.80
N PHE A 90 14.24 -8.75 -10.56
CA PHE A 90 13.55 -9.03 -11.82
C PHE A 90 14.46 -8.78 -13.04
N ASP A 91 14.21 -9.55 -14.10
CA ASP A 91 14.88 -9.41 -15.38
C ASP A 91 14.36 -8.18 -16.13
N PRO A 92 15.23 -7.29 -16.66
CA PRO A 92 14.79 -6.06 -17.31
C PRO A 92 14.15 -6.25 -18.70
N VAL A 93 14.20 -7.46 -19.26
CA VAL A 93 13.62 -7.75 -20.57
C VAL A 93 12.32 -8.53 -20.45
N THR A 94 12.31 -9.54 -19.58
CA THR A 94 11.14 -10.41 -19.42
C THR A 94 10.20 -9.97 -18.31
N GLY A 95 10.67 -9.16 -17.34
CA GLY A 95 9.91 -8.79 -16.14
C GLY A 95 9.67 -9.95 -15.17
N GLU A 96 10.31 -11.11 -15.37
CA GLU A 96 10.21 -12.27 -14.52
C GLU A 96 11.28 -12.27 -13.42
N ALA A 97 10.97 -12.95 -12.31
CA ALA A 97 11.93 -13.11 -11.23
C ALA A 97 13.16 -13.90 -11.72
N SER A 98 14.34 -13.31 -11.64
CA SER A 98 15.59 -13.90 -12.16
C SER A 98 16.67 -14.00 -11.09
N GLY A 99 16.47 -13.41 -9.90
CA GLY A 99 17.52 -13.21 -8.91
C GLY A 99 18.59 -12.21 -9.34
N ALA A 100 18.35 -11.44 -10.38
CA ALA A 100 19.25 -10.39 -10.84
C ALA A 100 19.44 -9.31 -9.75
N MET A 101 20.66 -8.82 -9.59
CA MET A 101 21.00 -7.92 -8.48
C MET A 101 20.35 -6.55 -8.63
N THR A 102 19.38 -6.26 -7.78
CA THR A 102 18.77 -4.94 -7.61
C THR A 102 19.34 -4.29 -6.36
N THR A 103 20.14 -3.25 -6.52
CA THR A 103 20.84 -2.58 -5.42
C THR A 103 20.12 -1.29 -5.02
N LEU A 104 19.86 -1.12 -3.72
CA LEU A 104 19.37 0.13 -3.14
C LEU A 104 20.50 0.87 -2.42
N THR A 105 20.53 2.19 -2.59
CA THR A 105 21.42 3.13 -1.85
C THR A 105 20.56 4.21 -1.19
N GLY A 106 21.08 4.86 -0.13
CA GLY A 106 20.31 5.85 0.63
C GLY A 106 19.32 5.25 1.64
N VAL A 107 19.39 3.93 1.86
CA VAL A 107 18.53 3.22 2.82
C VAL A 107 19.28 3.04 4.13
N PRO A 108 18.67 3.37 5.30
CA PRO A 108 19.23 3.10 6.61
C PRO A 108 19.52 1.61 6.83
N ALA A 109 20.59 1.33 7.59
CA ALA A 109 21.07 -0.04 7.80
C ALA A 109 20.05 -0.94 8.51
N GLU A 110 19.16 -0.38 9.32
CA GLU A 110 18.10 -1.08 10.06
C GLU A 110 17.08 -1.79 9.15
N TYR A 111 16.82 -1.26 7.95
CA TYR A 111 15.88 -1.86 6.99
C TYR A 111 16.53 -2.89 6.06
N ARG A 112 17.84 -3.16 6.21
CA ARG A 112 18.57 -4.07 5.33
C ARG A 112 17.96 -5.48 5.31
N ALA A 113 17.66 -6.03 6.47
CA ALA A 113 17.16 -7.42 6.57
C ALA A 113 15.81 -7.57 5.86
N GLU A 114 14.91 -6.64 6.09
CA GLU A 114 13.58 -6.61 5.49
C GLU A 114 13.64 -6.48 3.97
N LEU A 115 14.41 -5.51 3.46
CA LEU A 115 14.55 -5.28 2.03
C LEU A 115 15.32 -6.40 1.32
N THR A 116 16.27 -7.06 2.01
CA THR A 116 16.92 -8.25 1.48
C THR A 116 15.93 -9.40 1.29
N ALA A 117 14.99 -9.59 2.22
CA ALA A 117 13.92 -10.57 2.08
C ALA A 117 12.99 -10.29 0.89
N ARG A 118 12.92 -9.02 0.44
CA ARG A 118 12.17 -8.59 -0.75
C ARG A 118 13.00 -8.60 -2.04
N GLY A 119 14.19 -9.20 -2.04
CA GLY A 119 15.05 -9.37 -3.22
C GLY A 119 15.98 -8.19 -3.53
N PHE A 120 16.19 -7.27 -2.58
CA PHE A 120 17.13 -6.16 -2.75
C PHE A 120 18.49 -6.43 -2.12
N HIS A 121 19.54 -5.94 -2.78
CA HIS A 121 20.85 -5.77 -2.17
C HIS A 121 20.96 -4.35 -1.62
N VAL A 122 20.99 -4.19 -0.29
CA VAL A 122 21.08 -2.87 0.35
C VAL A 122 22.54 -2.55 0.63
N VAL A 123 23.07 -1.55 -0.05
CA VAL A 123 24.35 -0.92 0.32
C VAL A 123 24.01 0.12 1.38
N ALA A 124 24.33 -0.21 2.65
CA ALA A 124 24.14 0.74 3.73
C ALA A 124 24.95 2.01 3.43
N ASP A 125 24.26 3.08 3.21
CA ASP A 125 24.88 4.39 3.08
C ASP A 125 24.99 5.00 4.46
N LEU A 126 26.22 5.12 4.97
CA LEU A 126 26.53 5.86 6.19
C LEU A 126 26.24 7.37 6.04
N LYS A 127 25.87 7.80 4.83
CA LYS A 127 25.49 9.15 4.46
C LYS A 127 24.01 9.26 4.05
N ALA A 128 23.17 8.25 4.36
CA ALA A 128 21.72 8.44 4.25
C ALA A 128 21.38 9.75 4.95
N ASP A 129 20.71 10.64 4.25
CA ASP A 129 20.36 11.95 4.81
C ASP A 129 19.62 11.74 6.13
N ALA A 130 20.24 12.15 7.23
CA ALA A 130 19.66 11.97 8.57
C ALA A 130 18.30 12.67 8.69
N THR A 131 18.08 13.75 7.93
CA THR A 131 16.81 14.48 7.88
C THR A 131 15.72 13.63 7.23
N VAL A 132 16.01 12.98 6.10
CA VAL A 132 15.07 12.08 5.41
C VAL A 132 14.72 10.90 6.31
N THR A 133 15.72 10.31 6.96
CA THR A 133 15.50 9.18 7.89
C THR A 133 14.63 9.61 9.07
N GLN A 134 14.89 10.77 9.68
CA GLN A 134 14.11 11.27 10.82
C GLN A 134 12.68 11.59 10.38
N ALA A 135 12.48 12.29 9.27
CA ALA A 135 11.15 12.59 8.75
C ALA A 135 10.32 11.32 8.46
N MET A 136 10.96 10.26 7.95
CA MET A 136 10.31 8.97 7.75
C MET A 136 9.91 8.31 9.08
N LEU A 137 10.77 8.36 10.09
CA LEU A 137 10.47 7.81 11.42
C LEU A 137 9.31 8.58 12.08
N ASP A 138 9.32 9.91 11.99
CA ASP A 138 8.26 10.78 12.53
C ASP A 138 6.92 10.49 11.83
N LYS A 139 6.92 10.32 10.51
CA LYS A 139 5.74 9.95 9.73
C LYS A 139 5.21 8.57 10.14
N ARG A 140 6.09 7.59 10.30
CA ARG A 140 5.71 6.25 10.75
C ARG A 140 5.11 6.29 12.16
N GLU A 141 5.72 7.01 13.08
CA GLU A 141 5.21 7.19 14.44
C GLU A 141 3.81 7.82 14.42
N SER A 142 3.61 8.87 13.61
CA SER A 142 2.29 9.50 13.43
C SER A 142 1.23 8.53 12.92
N MET A 143 1.60 7.61 12.03
CA MET A 143 0.66 6.61 11.51
C MET A 143 0.35 5.48 12.50
N LEU A 144 1.24 5.22 13.46
CA LEU A 144 1.04 4.23 14.52
C LEU A 144 0.35 4.82 15.76
N ALA A 145 0.26 6.14 15.86
CA ALA A 145 -0.38 6.83 16.97
C ALA A 145 -1.88 7.04 16.69
N GLY A 146 -2.71 6.88 17.71
CA GLY A 146 -4.08 7.38 17.68
C GLY A 146 -4.07 8.90 17.68
N LEU A 147 -4.68 9.53 16.69
CA LEU A 147 -4.71 10.98 16.55
C LEU A 147 -6.13 11.51 16.73
N LYS A 148 -6.23 12.65 17.39
CA LYS A 148 -7.48 13.38 17.58
C LYS A 148 -7.71 14.39 16.47
N THR A 149 -8.90 14.96 16.46
CA THR A 149 -9.30 16.05 15.56
C THR A 149 -8.24 17.15 15.49
N ALA A 150 -7.84 17.50 14.28
CA ALA A 150 -6.94 18.60 14.00
C ALA A 150 -7.18 19.18 12.61
N PRO A 151 -7.08 20.51 12.43
CA PRO A 151 -7.25 21.13 11.12
C PRO A 151 -6.05 20.87 10.22
N CYS A 152 -6.31 20.76 8.92
CA CYS A 152 -5.28 20.73 7.88
C CYS A 152 -4.64 22.12 7.75
N GLN A 153 -3.37 22.24 8.14
CA GLN A 153 -2.63 23.51 8.08
C GLN A 153 -1.38 23.34 7.20
N SER A 154 -1.24 24.22 6.23
CA SER A 154 -0.07 24.20 5.32
C SER A 154 0.16 22.85 4.62
N GLY A 155 -0.91 22.11 4.34
CA GLY A 155 -0.82 20.82 3.67
C GLY A 155 -0.53 19.64 4.58
N GLN A 156 -0.52 19.84 5.90
CA GLN A 156 -0.24 18.78 6.87
C GLN A 156 -1.15 18.83 8.10
N VAL A 157 -1.39 17.67 8.68
CA VAL A 157 -2.04 17.47 9.97
C VAL A 157 -1.33 16.35 10.73
N ASN A 158 -0.72 16.68 11.88
CA ASN A 158 0.00 15.70 12.72
C ASN A 158 1.01 14.82 11.96
N GLY A 159 1.75 15.40 11.00
CA GLY A 159 2.71 14.67 10.16
C GLY A 159 2.10 13.89 8.99
N LEU A 160 0.77 13.91 8.83
CA LEU A 160 0.07 13.35 7.68
C LEU A 160 -0.21 14.43 6.65
N ASP A 161 -0.01 14.11 5.37
CA ASP A 161 -0.33 15.02 4.27
C ASP A 161 -1.85 15.19 4.14
N CYS A 162 -2.31 16.41 3.96
CA CYS A 162 -3.72 16.74 3.79
C CYS A 162 -3.93 17.82 2.75
N GLN A 163 -5.11 17.84 2.10
CA GLN A 163 -5.47 18.88 1.15
C GLN A 163 -6.97 19.20 1.26
N GLY A 164 -7.28 20.32 1.90
CA GLY A 164 -8.64 20.85 2.00
C GLY A 164 -9.60 20.02 2.85
N VAL A 165 -9.09 19.11 3.69
CA VAL A 165 -9.85 18.28 4.63
C VAL A 165 -9.15 18.26 5.98
N ASP A 166 -9.92 18.32 7.06
CA ASP A 166 -9.42 18.18 8.41
C ASP A 166 -9.39 16.71 8.85
N LEU A 167 -8.49 16.37 9.75
CA LEU A 167 -8.48 15.08 10.42
C LEU A 167 -9.53 15.10 11.54
N LEU A 168 -10.49 14.22 11.52
CA LEU A 168 -11.45 14.06 12.61
C LEU A 168 -10.93 13.07 13.65
N SER A 169 -10.42 11.92 13.20
CA SER A 169 -9.86 10.90 14.07
C SER A 169 -8.94 9.98 13.26
N HIS A 170 -7.96 9.37 13.92
CA HIS A 170 -7.14 8.31 13.36
C HIS A 170 -7.01 7.19 14.39
N ILE A 171 -7.44 6.00 14.04
CA ILE A 171 -7.38 4.80 14.86
C ILE A 171 -6.37 3.85 14.19
N PRO A 172 -5.19 3.63 14.76
CA PRO A 172 -4.22 2.69 14.22
C PRO A 172 -4.72 1.25 14.32
N LEU A 173 -4.19 0.34 13.48
CA LEU A 173 -4.60 -1.06 13.46
C LEU A 173 -4.43 -1.76 14.81
N GLY A 174 -3.37 -1.43 15.56
CA GLY A 174 -3.10 -2.02 16.88
C GLY A 174 -4.08 -1.63 17.98
N ASP A 175 -4.95 -0.63 17.77
CA ASP A 175 -6.00 -0.25 18.73
C ASP A 175 -7.28 -1.09 18.57
N PHE A 176 -7.37 -1.88 17.50
CA PHE A 176 -8.46 -2.83 17.34
C PHE A 176 -8.18 -4.12 18.13
N SER A 177 -9.14 -4.55 18.95
CA SER A 177 -8.98 -5.70 19.85
C SER A 177 -8.65 -7.04 19.17
N ALA A 178 -8.92 -7.13 17.86
CA ALA A 178 -8.64 -8.31 17.05
C ALA A 178 -7.21 -8.31 16.48
N ASP A 179 -6.44 -7.22 16.68
CA ASP A 179 -5.06 -7.05 16.22
C ASP A 179 -4.86 -7.41 14.72
N PRO A 180 -5.62 -6.76 13.80
CA PRO A 180 -5.54 -7.08 12.38
C PRO A 180 -4.19 -6.66 11.78
N GLY A 181 -3.66 -7.47 10.88
CA GLY A 181 -2.40 -7.17 10.17
C GLY A 181 -2.57 -6.15 9.05
N ALA A 182 -3.76 -6.04 8.48
CA ALA A 182 -4.06 -5.13 7.37
C ALA A 182 -5.54 -4.72 7.35
N SER A 183 -5.79 -3.51 6.80
CA SER A 183 -7.15 -3.07 6.46
C SER A 183 -7.30 -3.02 4.94
N ALA A 184 -8.50 -3.30 4.45
CA ALA A 184 -8.84 -3.26 3.03
C ALA A 184 -9.72 -2.06 2.71
N ASP A 185 -11.02 -2.23 2.70
CA ASP A 185 -12.00 -1.27 2.24
C ASP A 185 -12.80 -0.69 3.41
N VAL A 186 -13.47 0.43 3.19
CA VAL A 186 -14.34 1.09 4.16
C VAL A 186 -15.68 1.44 3.53
N TRP A 187 -16.75 1.23 4.30
CA TRP A 187 -18.11 1.62 3.92
C TRP A 187 -18.74 2.46 5.02
N GLY A 188 -19.40 3.57 4.64
CA GLY A 188 -20.16 4.42 5.57
C GLY A 188 -21.63 3.98 5.66
N TYR A 189 -22.20 4.06 6.87
CA TYR A 189 -23.61 3.77 7.12
C TYR A 189 -24.19 4.77 8.13
N ILE A 190 -25.40 5.26 7.86
CA ILE A 190 -26.17 6.09 8.78
C ILE A 190 -27.37 5.28 9.25
N ASP A 191 -27.51 5.07 10.57
CA ASP A 191 -28.70 4.50 11.15
C ASP A 191 -29.81 5.55 11.19
N LEU A 192 -30.77 5.41 10.32
CA LEU A 192 -31.88 6.36 10.17
C LEU A 192 -32.79 6.45 11.41
N ASN A 193 -32.76 5.47 12.34
CA ASN A 193 -33.57 5.50 13.54
C ASN A 193 -32.92 6.32 14.66
N THR A 194 -31.58 6.31 14.72
CA THR A 194 -30.82 6.97 15.79
C THR A 194 -30.05 8.19 15.29
N GLY A 195 -29.85 8.33 13.97
CA GLY A 195 -29.00 9.34 13.36
C GLY A 195 -27.52 9.10 13.56
N ARG A 196 -27.11 7.93 14.09
CA ARG A 196 -25.70 7.59 14.29
C ARG A 196 -25.05 7.22 12.99
N GLU A 197 -23.78 7.58 12.88
CA GLU A 197 -22.92 7.30 11.73
C GLU A 197 -21.90 6.22 12.08
N TYR A 198 -21.72 5.27 11.17
CA TYR A 198 -20.81 4.15 11.36
C TYR A 198 -19.90 3.98 10.16
N ALA A 199 -18.64 3.63 10.42
CA ALA A 199 -17.69 3.13 9.43
C ALA A 199 -17.54 1.61 9.59
N PHE A 200 -17.77 0.87 8.51
CA PHE A 200 -17.48 -0.56 8.41
C PHE A 200 -16.11 -0.71 7.75
N ILE A 201 -15.16 -1.29 8.46
CA ILE A 201 -13.78 -1.43 7.99
C ILE A 201 -13.48 -2.90 7.78
N GLY A 202 -13.15 -3.28 6.54
CA GLY A 202 -12.68 -4.64 6.23
C GLY A 202 -11.23 -4.82 6.70
N PHE A 203 -10.96 -5.95 7.35
CA PHE A 203 -9.62 -6.38 7.73
C PHE A 203 -9.31 -7.74 7.10
N ASP A 204 -8.06 -8.14 7.14
CA ASP A 204 -7.60 -9.49 6.73
C ASP A 204 -8.25 -10.62 7.55
N ILE A 205 -8.72 -10.33 8.75
CA ILE A 205 -9.31 -11.30 9.69
C ILE A 205 -10.80 -11.06 9.98
N GLY A 206 -11.44 -10.07 9.35
CA GLY A 206 -12.87 -9.80 9.59
C GLY A 206 -13.29 -8.37 9.28
N VAL A 207 -14.31 -7.89 9.97
CA VAL A 207 -14.88 -6.55 9.80
C VAL A 207 -15.00 -5.88 11.18
N ALA A 208 -14.58 -4.64 11.27
CA ALA A 208 -14.90 -3.78 12.41
C ALA A 208 -16.01 -2.79 12.06
N VAL A 209 -16.79 -2.43 13.08
CA VAL A 209 -17.80 -1.36 13.01
C VAL A 209 -17.39 -0.29 14.02
N VAL A 210 -17.14 0.90 13.53
CA VAL A 210 -16.73 2.05 14.33
C VAL A 210 -17.84 3.08 14.32
N ASP A 211 -18.28 3.53 15.49
CA ASP A 211 -19.18 4.67 15.63
C ASP A 211 -18.37 5.96 15.38
N VAL A 212 -18.70 6.67 14.32
CA VAL A 212 -18.03 7.91 13.92
C VAL A 212 -18.92 9.14 14.06
N SER A 213 -20.01 9.02 14.84
CA SER A 213 -20.96 10.12 15.09
C SER A 213 -20.33 11.28 15.87
N ASP A 214 -19.33 10.98 16.70
CA ASP A 214 -18.58 11.96 17.52
C ASP A 214 -17.12 11.46 17.59
N PRO A 215 -16.32 11.75 16.55
CA PRO A 215 -14.96 11.22 16.36
C PRO A 215 -13.91 11.90 17.27
#